data_ef402cd3a7ed73d1393c289a86c4ca80
#
_entry.id   ef402cd3a7ed73d1393c289a86c4ca80
#
_cell.length_a   1.000
_cell.length_b   1.000
_cell.length_c   1.000
_cell.angle_alpha   90.00
_cell.angle_beta   90.00
_cell.angle_gamma   90.00
#
_symmetry.space_group_name_H-M   'P 1'
#
loop_
_entity.id
_entity.type
_entity.pdbx_description
1 polymer ?
#
loop_
_entity_poly.entity_id
_entity_poly.type
_entity_poly.pdbx_seq_one_letter_code
_entity_poly.pdbx_strand_id
1 'polypeptide(L)'
;DNNRIVFHEITKPAILEAMKEPRKIDMDLVKSQETRRMLDRIIGFKLSKLLQNKIQSKSAGRVQSVALKLIVDRENEIKAFKQEEYWTIHAQCKKQNKAFEADLVKVEGKKPKIKNEEEAKALLERCNGEYIVSSISKKQKKKQPKLPFTTSTMQQEASTKLGFGAKKTMSVAQKMYEGIDLGGNMEGLITYMRSDSTRLSDIFVSDAKEFITNTYGKEYVGHVHQKNGKNTQDAHEAIRPTNINRTPESIKDHLTNDQYRLYSLIYARTLASLMKDAVYDVTSVKIANNDLEFSASGQTMTFDGYYKVY
;
A
#
# COMPACT_ATOMS: atom_id res chain seq x y z
N ASP A 1 -17.14 -0.10 -38.50
CA ASP A 1 -18.13 -0.43 -37.46
C ASP A 1 -17.55 -0.22 -36.06
N ASN A 2 -18.25 0.59 -35.25
CA ASN A 2 -17.85 0.88 -33.87
C ASN A 2 -18.58 -0.11 -32.96
N ASN A 3 -17.98 -1.28 -32.72
CA ASN A 3 -18.66 -2.40 -32.04
C ASN A 3 -18.04 -2.69 -30.67
N ARG A 4 -17.23 -1.77 -30.10
CA ARG A 4 -16.58 -1.94 -28.80
C ARG A 4 -17.02 -0.84 -27.84
N ILE A 5 -17.45 -1.24 -26.66
CA ILE A 5 -17.64 -0.33 -25.53
C ILE A 5 -16.62 -0.67 -24.43
N VAL A 6 -16.25 0.30 -23.62
CA VAL A 6 -15.29 0.14 -22.52
C VAL A 6 -15.89 0.72 -21.24
N PHE A 7 -15.92 -0.07 -20.20
CA PHE A 7 -16.35 0.33 -18.86
C PHE A 7 -15.47 -0.33 -17.81
N HIS A 8 -15.39 0.25 -16.63
CA HIS A 8 -14.49 -0.18 -15.56
C HIS A 8 -15.23 -0.83 -14.38
N GLU A 9 -16.55 -0.77 -14.41
CA GLU A 9 -17.45 -1.33 -13.39
C GLU A 9 -18.74 -1.83 -14.04
N ILE A 10 -19.35 -2.86 -13.44
CA ILE A 10 -20.59 -3.43 -13.93
C ILE A 10 -21.75 -2.80 -13.16
N THR A 11 -22.09 -1.57 -13.57
CA THR A 11 -23.24 -0.82 -13.07
C THR A 11 -24.05 -0.30 -14.24
N LYS A 12 -25.37 -0.15 -14.04
CA LYS A 12 -26.28 0.35 -15.11
C LYS A 12 -25.84 1.71 -15.65
N PRO A 13 -25.47 2.72 -14.82
CA PRO A 13 -25.00 4.01 -15.33
C PRO A 13 -23.72 3.90 -16.16
N ALA A 14 -22.74 3.14 -15.71
CA ALA A 14 -21.46 2.99 -16.42
C ALA A 14 -21.62 2.30 -17.79
N ILE A 15 -22.48 1.28 -17.86
CA ILE A 15 -22.76 0.58 -19.11
C ILE A 15 -23.52 1.49 -20.08
N LEU A 16 -24.55 2.21 -19.61
CA LEU A 16 -25.32 3.12 -20.47
C LEU A 16 -24.47 4.28 -21.00
N GLU A 17 -23.55 4.80 -20.19
CA GLU A 17 -22.62 5.85 -20.63
C GLU A 17 -21.64 5.30 -21.68
N ALA A 18 -21.06 4.12 -21.44
CA ALA A 18 -20.17 3.46 -22.41
C ALA A 18 -20.86 3.17 -23.77
N MET A 19 -22.16 2.91 -23.75
CA MET A 19 -22.95 2.71 -24.99
C MET A 19 -23.11 3.96 -25.83
N LYS A 20 -22.99 5.15 -25.24
CA LYS A 20 -23.07 6.42 -25.97
C LYS A 20 -21.79 6.71 -26.78
N GLU A 21 -20.64 6.14 -26.35
CA GLU A 21 -19.34 6.36 -26.97
C GLU A 21 -18.69 5.04 -27.47
N PRO A 22 -19.31 4.35 -28.44
CA PRO A 22 -18.75 3.13 -28.99
C PRO A 22 -17.46 3.42 -29.75
N ARG A 23 -16.47 2.54 -29.65
CA ARG A 23 -15.15 2.68 -30.26
C ARG A 23 -14.93 1.63 -31.38
N LYS A 24 -13.97 1.90 -32.24
CA LYS A 24 -13.42 0.89 -33.13
C LYS A 24 -12.55 -0.10 -32.34
N ILE A 25 -12.41 -1.32 -32.85
CA ILE A 25 -11.47 -2.29 -32.32
C ILE A 25 -10.05 -1.76 -32.53
N ASP A 26 -9.29 -1.71 -31.46
CA ASP A 26 -7.87 -1.37 -31.48
C ASP A 26 -7.07 -2.57 -31.98
N MET A 27 -6.66 -2.53 -33.24
CA MET A 27 -5.94 -3.61 -33.90
C MET A 27 -4.52 -3.80 -33.36
N ASP A 28 -3.92 -2.79 -32.74
CA ASP A 28 -2.60 -2.94 -32.12
C ASP A 28 -2.69 -3.72 -30.81
N LEU A 29 -3.76 -3.52 -30.04
CA LEU A 29 -4.05 -4.37 -28.87
C LEU A 29 -4.35 -5.81 -29.28
N VAL A 30 -5.08 -6.03 -30.39
CA VAL A 30 -5.34 -7.38 -30.92
C VAL A 30 -4.03 -8.07 -31.28
N LYS A 31 -3.17 -7.42 -32.08
CA LYS A 31 -1.86 -7.96 -32.48
C LYS A 31 -0.94 -8.22 -31.27
N SER A 32 -0.95 -7.33 -30.30
CA SER A 32 -0.20 -7.50 -29.06
C SER A 32 -0.63 -8.77 -28.32
N GLN A 33 -1.94 -9.00 -28.19
CA GLN A 33 -2.49 -10.20 -27.56
C GLN A 33 -2.17 -11.48 -28.34
N GLU A 34 -2.29 -11.45 -29.67
CA GLU A 34 -1.91 -12.57 -30.53
C GLU A 34 -0.42 -12.89 -30.42
N THR A 35 0.45 -11.89 -30.46
CA THR A 35 1.90 -12.04 -30.29
C THR A 35 2.21 -12.66 -28.92
N ARG A 36 1.58 -12.17 -27.86
CA ARG A 36 1.72 -12.76 -26.52
C ARG A 36 1.33 -14.23 -26.51
N ARG A 37 0.20 -14.59 -27.13
CA ARG A 37 -0.29 -15.97 -27.20
C ARG A 37 0.69 -16.89 -27.95
N MET A 38 1.21 -16.41 -29.09
CA MET A 38 2.23 -17.14 -29.86
C MET A 38 3.50 -17.36 -29.05
N LEU A 39 3.99 -16.31 -28.37
CA LEU A 39 5.18 -16.38 -27.54
C LEU A 39 5.01 -17.38 -26.38
N ASP A 40 3.88 -17.30 -25.66
CA ASP A 40 3.56 -18.22 -24.57
C ASP A 40 3.51 -19.68 -25.06
N ARG A 41 3.02 -19.92 -26.28
CA ARG A 41 3.01 -21.25 -26.91
C ARG A 41 4.41 -21.73 -27.28
N ILE A 42 5.24 -20.89 -27.87
CA ILE A 42 6.63 -21.22 -28.23
C ILE A 42 7.43 -21.58 -26.97
N ILE A 43 7.39 -20.72 -25.95
CA ILE A 43 8.10 -20.93 -24.70
C ILE A 43 7.55 -22.18 -23.98
N GLY A 44 6.24 -22.27 -23.83
CA GLY A 44 5.58 -23.33 -23.07
C GLY A 44 5.79 -24.72 -23.68
N PHE A 45 5.88 -24.84 -25.00
CA PHE A 45 6.05 -26.14 -25.67
C PHE A 45 7.49 -26.40 -26.13
N LYS A 46 8.03 -25.55 -27.00
CA LYS A 46 9.34 -25.80 -27.60
C LYS A 46 10.49 -25.65 -26.60
N LEU A 47 10.50 -24.55 -25.85
CA LEU A 47 11.57 -24.33 -24.86
C LEU A 47 11.46 -25.29 -23.69
N SER A 48 10.25 -25.60 -23.21
CA SER A 48 10.07 -26.61 -22.15
C SER A 48 10.62 -27.98 -22.56
N LYS A 49 10.31 -28.43 -23.77
CA LYS A 49 10.83 -29.70 -24.28
C LYS A 49 12.36 -29.71 -24.40
N LEU A 50 12.96 -28.61 -24.86
CA LEU A 50 14.41 -28.48 -24.92
C LEU A 50 15.06 -28.56 -23.54
N LEU A 51 14.50 -27.85 -22.56
CA LEU A 51 15.00 -27.80 -21.18
C LEU A 51 14.82 -29.16 -20.47
N GLN A 52 13.70 -29.87 -20.71
CA GLN A 52 13.47 -31.22 -20.20
C GLN A 52 14.57 -32.17 -20.68
N ASN A 53 14.90 -32.08 -21.96
CA ASN A 53 15.91 -32.97 -22.57
C ASN A 53 17.34 -32.60 -22.16
N LYS A 54 17.67 -31.32 -21.92
CA LYS A 54 19.05 -30.88 -21.68
C LYS A 54 19.43 -30.81 -20.21
N ILE A 55 18.50 -30.38 -19.35
CA ILE A 55 18.78 -30.10 -17.93
C ILE A 55 17.72 -30.69 -16.99
N GLN A 56 16.87 -31.58 -17.48
CA GLN A 56 15.78 -32.25 -16.73
C GLN A 56 14.83 -31.25 -16.02
N SER A 57 14.72 -30.02 -16.53
CA SER A 57 13.77 -29.05 -16.02
C SER A 57 12.34 -29.48 -16.33
N LYS A 58 11.39 -29.24 -15.40
CA LYS A 58 9.99 -29.63 -15.59
C LYS A 58 9.32 -28.86 -16.73
N SER A 59 9.50 -27.53 -16.76
CA SER A 59 8.91 -26.66 -17.77
C SER A 59 9.53 -25.27 -17.74
N ALA A 60 9.30 -24.50 -18.80
CA ALA A 60 9.58 -23.07 -18.88
C ALA A 60 8.30 -22.30 -19.18
N GLY A 61 8.26 -21.05 -18.76
CA GLY A 61 7.14 -20.17 -19.05
C GLY A 61 7.53 -18.72 -18.77
N ARG A 62 6.96 -17.82 -19.53
CA ARG A 62 7.27 -16.39 -19.48
C ARG A 62 7.11 -15.80 -18.07
N VAL A 63 6.06 -16.16 -17.35
CA VAL A 63 5.81 -15.66 -15.98
C VAL A 63 6.59 -16.51 -14.96
N GLN A 64 6.49 -17.83 -15.03
CA GLN A 64 7.10 -18.72 -14.02
C GLN A 64 8.62 -18.62 -13.99
N SER A 65 9.29 -18.47 -15.15
CA SER A 65 10.74 -18.37 -15.21
C SER A 65 11.24 -17.05 -14.60
N VAL A 66 10.53 -15.94 -14.84
CA VAL A 66 10.83 -14.66 -14.20
C VAL A 66 10.59 -14.71 -12.70
N ALA A 67 9.48 -15.29 -12.26
CA ALA A 67 9.18 -15.44 -10.84
C ALA A 67 10.25 -16.27 -10.12
N LEU A 68 10.69 -17.39 -10.72
CA LEU A 68 11.77 -18.22 -10.19
C LEU A 68 13.10 -17.43 -10.11
N LYS A 69 13.41 -16.66 -11.16
CA LYS A 69 14.62 -15.83 -11.16
C LYS A 69 14.61 -14.84 -9.98
N LEU A 70 13.50 -14.13 -9.75
CA LEU A 70 13.40 -13.18 -8.62
C LEU A 70 13.60 -13.87 -7.26
N ILE A 71 13.07 -15.10 -7.10
CA ILE A 71 13.27 -15.88 -5.87
C ILE A 71 14.72 -16.28 -5.71
N VAL A 72 15.37 -16.75 -6.78
CA VAL A 72 16.80 -17.16 -6.76
C VAL A 72 17.70 -15.95 -6.49
N ASP A 73 17.43 -14.82 -7.12
CA ASP A 73 18.20 -13.58 -6.89
C ASP A 73 18.11 -13.16 -5.42
N ARG A 74 16.90 -13.18 -4.84
CA ARG A 74 16.70 -12.90 -3.41
C ARG A 74 17.41 -13.91 -2.51
N GLU A 75 17.36 -15.19 -2.83
CA GLU A 75 18.07 -16.23 -2.07
C GLU A 75 19.59 -16.04 -2.11
N ASN A 76 20.12 -15.63 -3.26
CA ASN A 76 21.55 -15.31 -3.40
C ASN A 76 21.94 -14.08 -2.57
N GLU A 77 21.09 -13.04 -2.51
CA GLU A 77 21.29 -11.89 -1.62
C GLU A 77 21.31 -12.33 -0.15
N ILE A 78 20.38 -13.20 0.26
CA ILE A 78 20.33 -13.72 1.63
C ILE A 78 21.59 -14.51 1.96
N LYS A 79 22.05 -15.38 1.06
CA LYS A 79 23.29 -16.17 1.24
C LYS A 79 24.55 -15.32 1.27
N ALA A 80 24.56 -14.22 0.51
CA ALA A 80 25.67 -13.28 0.47
C ALA A 80 25.68 -12.29 1.64
N PHE A 81 24.58 -12.23 2.42
CA PHE A 81 24.46 -11.31 3.55
C PHE A 81 25.47 -11.65 4.64
N LYS A 82 26.28 -10.68 5.01
CA LYS A 82 27.21 -10.76 6.14
C LYS A 82 26.58 -10.05 7.34
N GLN A 83 26.44 -10.75 8.42
CA GLN A 83 26.00 -10.16 9.68
C GLN A 83 27.10 -9.23 10.20
N GLU A 84 26.67 -8.01 10.56
CA GLU A 84 27.53 -7.01 11.20
C GLU A 84 26.97 -6.74 12.60
N GLU A 85 27.83 -6.86 13.60
CA GLU A 85 27.51 -6.48 14.98
C GLU A 85 27.45 -4.95 15.07
N TYR A 86 26.45 -4.45 15.76
CA TYR A 86 26.37 -3.05 16.14
C TYR A 86 25.73 -2.89 17.53
N TRP A 87 26.11 -1.82 18.18
CA TRP A 87 25.63 -1.49 19.52
C TRP A 87 24.93 -0.13 19.51
N THR A 88 23.96 0.03 20.40
CA THR A 88 23.26 1.28 20.67
C THR A 88 23.33 1.60 22.15
N ILE A 89 23.43 2.87 22.48
CA ILE A 89 23.46 3.33 23.88
C ILE A 89 22.21 4.18 24.10
N HIS A 90 21.48 3.84 25.15
CA HIS A 90 20.25 4.50 25.56
C HIS A 90 20.41 5.05 26.98
N ALA A 91 19.99 6.30 27.18
CA ALA A 91 19.98 6.93 28.49
C ALA A 91 18.55 6.93 29.04
N GLN A 92 18.36 6.34 30.22
CA GLN A 92 17.10 6.43 30.96
C GLN A 92 17.11 7.73 31.78
N CYS A 93 16.46 8.75 31.21
CA CYS A 93 16.36 10.07 31.82
C CYS A 93 15.12 10.13 32.72
N LYS A 94 15.32 10.64 33.98
CA LYS A 94 14.23 10.81 34.93
C LYS A 94 14.21 12.23 35.46
N LYS A 95 13.04 12.84 35.46
CA LYS A 95 12.81 14.13 36.14
C LYS A 95 11.51 14.06 36.93
N GLN A 96 11.57 14.28 38.20
CA GLN A 96 10.46 14.05 39.16
C GLN A 96 9.95 12.59 39.02
N ASN A 97 8.68 12.36 38.80
CA ASN A 97 8.07 11.02 38.63
C ASN A 97 7.91 10.56 37.17
N LYS A 98 8.48 11.31 36.19
CA LYS A 98 8.40 10.98 34.76
C LYS A 98 9.76 10.53 34.24
N ALA A 99 9.77 9.39 33.56
CA ALA A 99 10.94 8.84 32.90
C ALA A 99 10.73 8.80 31.39
N PHE A 100 11.81 8.98 30.64
CA PHE A 100 11.84 8.80 29.19
C PHE A 100 13.22 8.29 28.76
N GLU A 101 13.27 7.65 27.63
CA GLU A 101 14.49 7.13 27.01
C GLU A 101 15.02 8.09 25.96
N ALA A 102 16.34 8.26 25.92
CA ALA A 102 17.03 9.04 24.90
C ALA A 102 18.16 8.22 24.27
N ASP A 103 18.24 8.25 22.94
CA ASP A 103 19.23 7.51 22.17
C ASP A 103 20.49 8.35 21.96
N LEU A 104 21.68 7.75 22.08
CA LEU A 104 22.93 8.36 21.71
C LEU A 104 22.96 8.55 20.18
N VAL A 105 22.95 9.80 19.71
CA VAL A 105 22.88 10.13 18.27
C VAL A 105 24.17 10.74 17.75
N LYS A 106 25.02 11.35 18.62
CA LYS A 106 26.33 11.86 18.23
C LYS A 106 27.38 11.70 19.31
N VAL A 107 28.60 11.47 18.87
CA VAL A 107 29.84 11.51 19.64
C VAL A 107 30.76 12.50 18.94
N GLU A 108 31.22 13.55 19.64
CA GLU A 108 32.07 14.62 19.04
C GLU A 108 31.46 15.20 17.74
N GLY A 109 30.11 15.37 17.74
CA GLY A 109 29.38 15.92 16.60
C GLY A 109 29.11 14.96 15.44
N LYS A 110 29.62 13.72 15.47
CA LYS A 110 29.46 12.71 14.41
C LYS A 110 28.54 11.58 14.87
N LYS A 111 27.81 10.97 13.91
CA LYS A 111 27.00 9.78 14.19
C LYS A 111 27.89 8.61 14.61
N PRO A 112 27.65 8.01 15.80
CA PRO A 112 28.47 6.91 16.29
C PRO A 112 28.25 5.65 15.42
N LYS A 113 29.35 4.90 15.24
CA LYS A 113 29.33 3.52 14.73
C LYS A 113 30.02 2.66 15.79
N ILE A 114 29.24 2.01 16.61
CA ILE A 114 29.71 1.18 17.70
C ILE A 114 29.65 -0.26 17.22
N LYS A 115 30.80 -0.90 17.03
CA LYS A 115 30.92 -2.19 16.36
C LYS A 115 31.00 -3.38 17.31
N ASN A 116 31.38 -3.15 18.54
CA ASN A 116 31.61 -4.19 19.53
C ASN A 116 31.35 -3.69 20.97
N GLU A 117 31.36 -4.63 21.89
CA GLU A 117 31.13 -4.37 23.33
C GLU A 117 32.16 -3.44 23.92
N GLU A 118 33.45 -3.55 23.53
CA GLU A 118 34.54 -2.73 24.07
C GLU A 118 34.32 -1.25 23.71
N GLU A 119 33.98 -0.95 22.45
CA GLU A 119 33.64 0.42 22.02
C GLU A 119 32.40 0.96 22.79
N ALA A 120 31.40 0.09 23.02
CA ALA A 120 30.21 0.47 23.79
C ALA A 120 30.57 0.80 25.24
N LYS A 121 31.39 -0.02 25.90
CA LYS A 121 31.87 0.21 27.30
C LYS A 121 32.68 1.49 27.41
N ALA A 122 33.60 1.73 26.47
CA ALA A 122 34.41 2.95 26.45
C ALA A 122 33.54 4.22 26.31
N LEU A 123 32.47 4.17 25.55
CA LEU A 123 31.49 5.26 25.45
C LEU A 123 30.64 5.39 26.71
N LEU A 124 30.29 4.28 27.38
CA LEU A 124 29.54 4.33 28.64
C LEU A 124 30.34 4.99 29.75
N GLU A 125 31.66 4.79 29.81
CA GLU A 125 32.55 5.46 30.79
C GLU A 125 32.57 6.98 30.57
N ARG A 126 32.35 7.45 29.32
CA ARG A 126 32.21 8.88 28.99
C ARG A 126 30.85 9.45 29.39
N CYS A 127 29.84 8.60 29.60
CA CYS A 127 28.49 8.96 30.05
C CYS A 127 28.46 9.27 31.54
N ASN A 128 29.13 10.33 31.96
CA ASN A 128 29.24 10.74 33.37
C ASN A 128 28.79 12.21 33.56
N GLY A 129 28.50 12.58 34.81
CA GLY A 129 28.10 13.94 35.14
C GLY A 129 26.63 14.28 34.74
N GLU A 130 26.38 15.52 34.45
CA GLU A 130 25.04 16.03 34.22
C GLU A 130 24.56 15.86 32.77
N TYR A 131 23.29 15.54 32.63
CA TYR A 131 22.58 15.51 31.33
C TYR A 131 21.77 16.79 31.16
N ILE A 132 22.20 17.65 30.25
CA ILE A 132 21.64 18.99 30.07
C ILE A 132 20.81 19.04 28.78
N VAL A 133 19.57 19.47 28.88
CA VAL A 133 18.74 19.73 27.70
C VAL A 133 19.32 20.90 26.91
N SER A 134 19.93 20.61 25.76
CA SER A 134 20.57 21.61 24.90
C SER A 134 19.58 22.28 23.91
N SER A 135 18.55 21.55 23.49
CA SER A 135 17.50 22.13 22.65
C SER A 135 16.19 21.33 22.71
N ILE A 136 15.09 22.05 22.54
CA ILE A 136 13.75 21.48 22.36
C ILE A 136 13.18 22.04 21.05
N SER A 137 12.78 21.14 20.13
CA SER A 137 12.15 21.51 18.87
C SER A 137 10.74 20.94 18.82
N LYS A 138 9.78 21.79 18.47
CA LYS A 138 8.38 21.37 18.22
C LYS A 138 8.06 21.61 16.75
N LYS A 139 7.57 20.56 16.08
CA LYS A 139 7.20 20.63 14.65
C LYS A 139 5.92 19.85 14.41
N GLN A 140 5.09 20.37 13.52
CA GLN A 140 3.98 19.56 12.98
C GLN A 140 4.48 18.62 11.90
N LYS A 141 4.05 17.35 12.00
CA LYS A 141 4.27 16.32 10.99
C LYS A 141 2.94 15.84 10.45
N LYS A 142 2.78 15.87 9.14
CA LYS A 142 1.63 15.29 8.46
C LYS A 142 1.94 13.87 8.02
N LYS A 143 0.98 12.96 8.19
CA LYS A 143 1.05 11.59 7.69
C LYS A 143 -0.06 11.38 6.67
N GLN A 144 0.35 11.19 5.43
CA GLN A 144 -0.57 11.04 4.30
C GLN A 144 -1.25 9.66 4.31
N PRO A 145 -2.51 9.58 3.85
CA PRO A 145 -3.15 8.30 3.59
C PRO A 145 -2.42 7.56 2.48
N LYS A 146 -2.56 6.25 2.50
CA LYS A 146 -2.09 5.43 1.41
C LYS A 146 -3.03 5.59 0.20
N LEU A 147 -2.51 5.41 -1.02
CA LEU A 147 -3.28 5.47 -2.26
C LEU A 147 -4.35 4.36 -2.33
N PRO A 148 -5.39 4.50 -3.17
CA PRO A 148 -6.35 3.44 -3.44
C PRO A 148 -5.65 2.15 -3.89
N PHE A 149 -6.35 1.03 -3.79
CA PHE A 149 -5.74 -0.27 -4.10
C PHE A 149 -5.46 -0.47 -5.59
N THR A 150 -4.28 -1.02 -5.85
CA THR A 150 -3.96 -1.81 -7.04
C THR A 150 -4.12 -3.30 -6.71
N THR A 151 -4.08 -4.18 -7.70
CA THR A 151 -4.11 -5.64 -7.48
C THR A 151 -3.08 -6.09 -6.45
N SER A 152 -1.83 -5.65 -6.60
CA SER A 152 -0.73 -6.07 -5.71
C SER A 152 -0.90 -5.57 -4.29
N THR A 153 -1.30 -4.31 -4.09
CA THR A 153 -1.49 -3.74 -2.75
C THR A 153 -2.73 -4.30 -2.05
N MET A 154 -3.80 -4.61 -2.80
CA MET A 154 -4.96 -5.30 -2.27
C MET A 154 -4.60 -6.71 -1.78
N GLN A 155 -3.85 -7.48 -2.57
CA GLN A 155 -3.41 -8.82 -2.18
C GLN A 155 -2.52 -8.79 -0.93
N GLN A 156 -1.58 -7.84 -0.84
CA GLN A 156 -0.69 -7.68 0.31
C GLN A 156 -1.48 -7.37 1.59
N GLU A 157 -2.39 -6.40 1.55
CA GLU A 157 -3.16 -6.05 2.73
C GLU A 157 -4.24 -7.10 3.08
N ALA A 158 -4.85 -7.74 2.10
CA ALA A 158 -5.74 -8.87 2.35
C ALA A 158 -4.99 -10.04 3.02
N SER A 159 -3.73 -10.28 2.65
CA SER A 159 -2.90 -11.27 3.31
C SER A 159 -2.58 -10.90 4.76
N THR A 160 -2.13 -9.68 5.00
CA THR A 160 -1.68 -9.26 6.34
C THR A 160 -2.82 -8.97 7.31
N LYS A 161 -3.93 -8.37 6.83
CA LYS A 161 -5.05 -7.98 7.70
C LYS A 161 -6.18 -9.03 7.78
N LEU A 162 -6.40 -9.80 6.69
CA LEU A 162 -7.50 -10.76 6.61
C LEU A 162 -7.04 -12.22 6.62
N GLY A 163 -5.75 -12.50 6.43
CA GLY A 163 -5.20 -13.84 6.27
C GLY A 163 -5.59 -14.49 4.92
N PHE A 164 -5.92 -13.70 3.90
CA PHE A 164 -6.32 -14.22 2.60
C PHE A 164 -5.11 -14.45 1.69
N GLY A 165 -4.93 -15.66 1.19
CA GLY A 165 -3.96 -15.90 0.12
C GLY A 165 -4.38 -15.20 -1.19
N ALA A 166 -3.42 -14.95 -2.08
CA ALA A 166 -3.64 -14.22 -3.34
C ALA A 166 -4.77 -14.82 -4.19
N LYS A 167 -4.85 -16.16 -4.31
CA LYS A 167 -5.91 -16.85 -5.05
C LYS A 167 -7.29 -16.58 -4.46
N LYS A 168 -7.42 -16.66 -3.12
CA LYS A 168 -8.69 -16.40 -2.42
C LYS A 168 -9.10 -14.94 -2.59
N THR A 169 -8.18 -14.00 -2.40
CA THR A 169 -8.43 -12.57 -2.59
C THR A 169 -8.97 -12.28 -3.99
N MET A 170 -8.32 -12.81 -5.02
CA MET A 170 -8.77 -12.59 -6.41
C MET A 170 -10.10 -13.24 -6.71
N SER A 171 -10.38 -14.43 -6.18
CA SER A 171 -11.67 -15.12 -6.38
C SER A 171 -12.83 -14.36 -5.73
N VAL A 172 -12.62 -13.82 -4.52
CA VAL A 172 -13.63 -13.02 -3.82
C VAL A 172 -13.86 -11.69 -4.53
N ALA A 173 -12.78 -11.00 -4.93
CA ALA A 173 -12.85 -9.75 -5.68
C ALA A 173 -13.56 -9.93 -7.03
N GLN A 174 -13.28 -11.03 -7.75
CA GLN A 174 -13.94 -11.35 -9.02
C GLN A 174 -15.46 -11.43 -8.87
N LYS A 175 -15.95 -12.14 -7.85
CA LYS A 175 -17.39 -12.25 -7.58
C LYS A 175 -18.03 -10.90 -7.27
N MET A 176 -17.35 -10.05 -6.50
CA MET A 176 -17.84 -8.70 -6.20
C MET A 176 -17.85 -7.79 -7.41
N TYR A 177 -16.91 -7.98 -8.35
CA TYR A 177 -16.92 -7.24 -9.61
C TYR A 177 -18.03 -7.72 -10.55
N GLU A 178 -18.21 -9.03 -10.71
CA GLU A 178 -19.21 -9.63 -11.62
C GLU A 178 -20.65 -9.33 -11.20
N GLY A 179 -20.87 -9.16 -9.90
CA GLY A 179 -22.15 -8.76 -9.35
C GLY A 179 -22.59 -9.58 -8.13
N ILE A 180 -23.26 -8.88 -7.24
CA ILE A 180 -23.89 -9.44 -6.05
C ILE A 180 -25.37 -9.07 -6.11
N ASP A 181 -26.25 -10.00 -5.74
CA ASP A 181 -27.68 -9.73 -5.59
C ASP A 181 -27.91 -8.90 -4.32
N LEU A 182 -28.38 -7.69 -4.51
CA LEU A 182 -28.72 -6.76 -3.44
C LEU A 182 -30.24 -6.68 -3.18
N GLY A 183 -30.94 -7.78 -3.37
CA GLY A 183 -32.40 -7.83 -3.16
C GLY A 183 -33.20 -7.57 -4.45
N GLY A 184 -32.83 -8.22 -5.54
CA GLY A 184 -33.52 -8.20 -6.82
C GLY A 184 -32.77 -7.52 -7.97
N ASN A 185 -31.63 -6.88 -7.69
CA ASN A 185 -30.76 -6.35 -8.71
C ASN A 185 -29.34 -6.88 -8.53
N MET A 186 -28.78 -7.48 -9.58
CA MET A 186 -27.37 -7.86 -9.63
C MET A 186 -26.52 -6.62 -9.96
N GLU A 187 -25.60 -6.26 -9.09
CA GLU A 187 -24.70 -5.13 -9.29
C GLU A 187 -23.26 -5.44 -8.90
N GLY A 188 -22.31 -4.94 -9.69
CA GLY A 188 -20.90 -4.96 -9.33
C GLY A 188 -20.63 -4.02 -8.15
N LEU A 189 -19.98 -4.54 -7.12
CA LEU A 189 -19.69 -3.77 -5.91
C LEU A 189 -18.36 -3.03 -5.97
N ILE A 190 -17.44 -3.50 -6.81
CA ILE A 190 -16.12 -2.90 -6.97
C ILE A 190 -15.78 -2.73 -8.46
N THR A 191 -14.83 -1.84 -8.76
CA THR A 191 -14.22 -1.72 -10.07
C THR A 191 -13.39 -2.95 -10.42
N TYR A 192 -12.97 -3.08 -11.68
CA TYR A 192 -12.19 -4.22 -12.15
C TYR A 192 -10.93 -4.44 -11.30
N MET A 193 -10.82 -5.61 -10.69
CA MET A 193 -9.81 -5.92 -9.67
C MET A 193 -8.42 -6.23 -10.22
N ARG A 194 -8.24 -6.33 -11.54
CA ARG A 194 -6.91 -6.46 -12.16
C ARG A 194 -6.48 -5.11 -12.70
N SER A 195 -5.94 -4.29 -11.82
CA SER A 195 -5.52 -2.92 -12.12
C SER A 195 -4.24 -2.59 -11.38
N ASP A 196 -3.35 -1.91 -12.05
CA ASP A 196 -2.13 -1.29 -11.50
C ASP A 196 -2.29 0.24 -11.34
N SER A 197 -3.45 0.78 -11.72
CA SER A 197 -3.80 2.19 -11.59
C SER A 197 -4.25 2.53 -10.17
N THR A 198 -3.90 3.73 -9.74
CA THR A 198 -4.42 4.36 -8.50
C THR A 198 -5.37 5.52 -8.79
N ARG A 199 -5.75 5.71 -10.07
CA ARG A 199 -6.66 6.76 -10.50
C ARG A 199 -8.10 6.47 -10.04
N LEU A 200 -8.80 7.52 -9.66
CA LEU A 200 -10.23 7.51 -9.38
C LEU A 200 -10.94 8.41 -10.40
N SER A 201 -12.14 8.07 -10.82
CA SER A 201 -12.94 8.93 -11.68
C SER A 201 -13.38 10.20 -10.95
N ASP A 202 -13.51 11.30 -11.68
CA ASP A 202 -13.90 12.59 -11.09
C ASP A 202 -15.30 12.55 -10.48
N ILE A 203 -16.22 11.80 -11.09
CA ILE A 203 -17.57 11.58 -10.55
C ILE A 203 -17.50 10.90 -9.19
N PHE A 204 -16.79 9.78 -9.09
CA PHE A 204 -16.63 9.07 -7.83
C PHE A 204 -15.96 9.93 -6.76
N VAL A 205 -14.93 10.69 -7.13
CA VAL A 205 -14.24 11.62 -6.21
C VAL A 205 -15.19 12.67 -5.69
N SER A 206 -16.07 13.22 -6.53
CA SER A 206 -17.09 14.20 -6.12
C SER A 206 -18.06 13.61 -5.11
N ASP A 207 -18.63 12.43 -5.42
CA ASP A 207 -19.60 11.73 -4.55
C ASP A 207 -18.94 11.36 -3.21
N ALA A 208 -17.71 10.88 -3.24
CA ALA A 208 -16.97 10.50 -2.04
C ALA A 208 -16.63 11.71 -1.15
N LYS A 209 -16.29 12.87 -1.73
CA LYS A 209 -16.06 14.10 -0.97
C LYS A 209 -17.35 14.62 -0.34
N GLU A 210 -18.47 14.52 -1.04
CA GLU A 210 -19.78 14.85 -0.47
C GLU A 210 -20.12 13.91 0.69
N PHE A 211 -19.93 12.60 0.52
CA PHE A 211 -20.10 11.61 1.58
C PHE A 211 -19.22 11.91 2.80
N ILE A 212 -17.93 12.22 2.60
CA ILE A 212 -17.01 12.58 3.69
C ILE A 212 -17.51 13.83 4.40
N THR A 213 -17.95 14.85 3.67
CA THR A 213 -18.45 16.11 4.23
C THR A 213 -19.68 15.85 5.11
N ASN A 214 -20.62 15.05 4.63
CA ASN A 214 -21.89 14.79 5.32
C ASN A 214 -21.71 13.85 6.53
N THR A 215 -20.75 12.93 6.48
CA THR A 215 -20.57 11.91 7.50
C THR A 215 -19.55 12.29 8.58
N TYR A 216 -18.46 12.92 8.19
CA TYR A 216 -17.32 13.20 9.07
C TYR A 216 -17.05 14.69 9.27
N GLY A 217 -17.52 15.55 8.38
CA GLY A 217 -17.28 16.99 8.38
C GLY A 217 -16.36 17.44 7.26
N LYS A 218 -16.50 18.71 6.86
CA LYS A 218 -15.73 19.34 5.78
C LYS A 218 -14.21 19.34 6.06
N GLU A 219 -13.83 19.37 7.32
CA GLU A 219 -12.42 19.35 7.76
C GLU A 219 -11.70 18.05 7.44
N TYR A 220 -12.45 16.94 7.21
CA TYR A 220 -11.87 15.64 6.83
C TYR A 220 -11.67 15.48 5.33
N VAL A 221 -12.20 16.38 4.49
CA VAL A 221 -12.04 16.28 3.04
C VAL A 221 -10.59 16.57 2.63
N GLY A 222 -9.95 15.58 2.01
CA GLY A 222 -8.56 15.65 1.57
C GLY A 222 -8.38 16.00 0.11
N HIS A 223 -7.13 15.93 -0.32
CA HIS A 223 -6.74 16.08 -1.71
C HIS A 223 -6.59 14.71 -2.37
N VAL A 224 -6.88 14.64 -3.67
CA VAL A 224 -6.63 13.43 -4.46
C VAL A 224 -5.12 13.30 -4.68
N HIS A 225 -4.52 12.30 -4.07
CA HIS A 225 -3.12 11.97 -4.30
C HIS A 225 -3.03 11.07 -5.55
N GLN A 226 -2.57 11.60 -6.67
CA GLN A 226 -2.28 10.82 -7.87
C GLN A 226 -0.77 10.66 -8.04
N LYS A 227 -0.29 9.43 -8.23
CA LYS A 227 1.04 9.21 -8.79
C LYS A 227 0.90 9.22 -10.32
N ASN A 228 1.34 10.29 -10.95
CA ASN A 228 1.53 10.31 -12.39
C ASN A 228 2.76 9.44 -12.75
N GLY A 229 2.54 8.15 -12.91
CA GLY A 229 3.56 7.25 -13.47
C GLY A 229 3.59 7.39 -14.98
N LYS A 230 4.74 7.71 -15.57
CA LYS A 230 4.94 7.82 -17.04
C LYS A 230 4.63 6.54 -17.84
N ASN A 231 4.34 5.41 -17.17
CA ASN A 231 4.14 4.09 -17.78
C ASN A 231 2.86 3.37 -17.30
N THR A 232 1.92 4.04 -16.67
CA THR A 232 0.64 3.42 -16.36
C THR A 232 -0.20 3.36 -17.64
N GLN A 233 -0.61 2.17 -18.07
CA GLN A 233 -1.70 2.04 -19.03
C GLN A 233 -2.93 2.66 -18.37
N ASP A 234 -3.26 3.88 -18.79
CA ASP A 234 -4.34 4.73 -18.25
C ASP A 234 -5.77 4.17 -18.49
N ALA A 235 -5.84 2.90 -18.92
CA ALA A 235 -7.08 2.24 -19.28
C ALA A 235 -7.96 1.83 -18.10
N HIS A 236 -7.41 1.74 -16.88
CA HIS A 236 -8.13 1.25 -15.70
C HIS A 236 -8.14 2.27 -14.57
N GLU A 237 -9.15 2.15 -13.71
CA GLU A 237 -9.20 2.82 -12.43
C GLU A 237 -8.58 1.97 -11.31
N ALA A 238 -8.36 2.58 -10.15
CA ALA A 238 -8.06 1.88 -8.91
C ALA A 238 -9.18 0.91 -8.52
N ILE A 239 -8.85 -0.05 -7.68
CA ILE A 239 -9.85 -0.94 -7.08
C ILE A 239 -10.57 -0.15 -5.98
N ARG A 240 -11.84 0.17 -6.21
CA ARG A 240 -12.70 0.98 -5.36
C ARG A 240 -14.13 0.44 -5.33
N PRO A 241 -14.94 0.82 -4.35
CA PRO A 241 -16.39 0.58 -4.42
C PRO A 241 -16.99 1.30 -5.63
N THR A 242 -18.02 0.72 -6.23
CA THR A 242 -18.76 1.35 -7.34
C THR A 242 -19.63 2.51 -6.85
N ASN A 243 -20.09 2.44 -5.61
CA ASN A 243 -20.93 3.46 -4.97
C ASN A 243 -20.47 3.68 -3.53
N ILE A 244 -20.05 4.90 -3.21
CA ILE A 244 -19.58 5.25 -1.87
C ILE A 244 -20.67 5.23 -0.81
N ASN A 245 -21.93 5.43 -1.19
CA ASN A 245 -23.06 5.37 -0.27
C ASN A 245 -23.45 3.95 0.15
N ARG A 246 -22.90 2.93 -0.52
CA ARG A 246 -23.03 1.52 -0.09
C ARG A 246 -21.97 1.19 0.94
N THR A 247 -22.22 1.60 2.17
CA THR A 247 -21.31 1.26 3.27
C THR A 247 -21.29 -0.26 3.48
N PRO A 248 -20.19 -0.84 3.96
CA PRO A 248 -20.13 -2.29 4.24
C PRO A 248 -21.27 -2.77 5.11
N GLU A 249 -21.65 -1.99 6.09
CA GLU A 249 -22.75 -2.31 7.03
C GLU A 249 -24.10 -2.36 6.32
N SER A 250 -24.36 -1.46 5.37
CA SER A 250 -25.65 -1.36 4.66
C SER A 250 -25.94 -2.54 3.74
N ILE A 251 -24.90 -3.27 3.32
CA ILE A 251 -25.04 -4.42 2.41
C ILE A 251 -24.57 -5.74 3.02
N LYS A 252 -24.29 -5.76 4.32
CA LYS A 252 -23.70 -6.90 5.03
C LYS A 252 -24.49 -8.18 4.84
N ASP A 253 -25.83 -8.09 4.91
CA ASP A 253 -26.72 -9.26 4.83
C ASP A 253 -26.77 -9.89 3.43
N HIS A 254 -26.28 -9.19 2.41
CA HIS A 254 -26.14 -9.69 1.03
C HIS A 254 -24.76 -10.31 0.75
N LEU A 255 -23.82 -10.21 1.70
CA LEU A 255 -22.44 -10.62 1.50
C LEU A 255 -22.10 -11.86 2.32
N THR A 256 -21.28 -12.74 1.72
CA THR A 256 -20.59 -13.75 2.54
C THR A 256 -19.57 -13.05 3.45
N ASN A 257 -19.17 -13.72 4.54
CA ASN A 257 -18.19 -13.16 5.47
C ASN A 257 -16.87 -12.74 4.78
N ASP A 258 -16.39 -13.53 3.81
CA ASP A 258 -15.18 -13.21 3.05
C ASP A 258 -15.39 -11.98 2.15
N GLN A 259 -16.54 -11.85 1.50
CA GLN A 259 -16.90 -10.68 0.69
C GLN A 259 -17.02 -9.43 1.56
N TYR A 260 -17.71 -9.51 2.69
CA TYR A 260 -17.84 -8.40 3.63
C TYR A 260 -16.49 -7.91 4.12
N ARG A 261 -15.61 -8.81 4.55
CA ARG A 261 -14.26 -8.45 5.03
C ARG A 261 -13.40 -7.78 3.94
N LEU A 262 -13.40 -8.33 2.73
CA LEU A 262 -12.63 -7.75 1.63
C LEU A 262 -13.23 -6.44 1.13
N TYR A 263 -14.57 -6.35 1.04
CA TYR A 263 -15.27 -5.13 0.67
C TYR A 263 -14.99 -4.01 1.69
N SER A 264 -15.11 -4.31 2.98
CA SER A 264 -14.80 -3.35 4.06
C SER A 264 -13.36 -2.82 3.96
N LEU A 265 -12.39 -3.68 3.64
CA LEU A 265 -11.01 -3.29 3.45
C LEU A 265 -10.84 -2.34 2.24
N ILE A 266 -11.46 -2.67 1.10
CA ILE A 266 -11.43 -1.85 -0.12
C ILE A 266 -12.12 -0.51 0.13
N TYR A 267 -13.29 -0.52 0.75
CA TYR A 267 -14.09 0.66 1.08
C TYR A 267 -13.31 1.63 1.97
N ALA A 268 -12.83 1.14 3.11
CA ALA A 268 -12.08 1.94 4.07
C ALA A 268 -10.80 2.54 3.45
N ARG A 269 -10.07 1.75 2.65
CA ARG A 269 -8.86 2.22 1.95
C ARG A 269 -9.16 3.34 0.95
N THR A 270 -10.22 3.17 0.15
CA THR A 270 -10.64 4.16 -0.84
C THR A 270 -11.09 5.44 -0.17
N LEU A 271 -11.93 5.34 0.86
CA LEU A 271 -12.42 6.49 1.61
C LEU A 271 -11.25 7.25 2.26
N ALA A 272 -10.36 6.53 2.95
CA ALA A 272 -9.16 7.09 3.57
C ALA A 272 -8.27 7.85 2.57
N SER A 273 -8.14 7.35 1.34
CA SER A 273 -7.30 7.98 0.30
C SER A 273 -7.79 9.36 -0.14
N LEU A 274 -9.05 9.70 0.15
CA LEU A 274 -9.69 10.97 -0.16
C LEU A 274 -9.86 11.86 1.08
N MET A 275 -9.43 11.37 2.24
CA MET A 275 -9.47 12.13 3.51
C MET A 275 -8.16 12.88 3.74
N LYS A 276 -8.23 13.88 4.63
CA LYS A 276 -7.07 14.67 5.03
C LYS A 276 -6.00 13.84 5.75
N ASP A 277 -4.77 14.34 5.65
CA ASP A 277 -3.64 13.82 6.40
C ASP A 277 -3.91 13.82 7.90
N ALA A 278 -3.41 12.81 8.59
CA ALA A 278 -3.30 12.87 10.05
C ALA A 278 -2.17 13.85 10.44
N VAL A 279 -2.38 14.63 11.50
CA VAL A 279 -1.45 15.62 11.96
C VAL A 279 -0.94 15.26 13.35
N TYR A 280 0.37 15.34 13.52
CA TYR A 280 1.07 15.09 14.76
C TYR A 280 1.90 16.30 15.17
N ASP A 281 1.82 16.66 16.42
CA ASP A 281 2.82 17.55 17.04
C ASP A 281 3.96 16.67 17.53
N VAL A 282 5.13 16.85 16.93
CA VAL A 282 6.36 16.13 17.27
C VAL A 282 7.25 17.05 18.10
N THR A 283 7.55 16.63 19.33
CA THR A 283 8.55 17.28 20.20
C THR A 283 9.82 16.45 20.17
N SER A 284 10.92 17.04 19.76
CA SER A 284 12.25 16.44 19.80
C SER A 284 13.11 17.19 20.80
N VAL A 285 13.79 16.45 21.68
CA VAL A 285 14.66 16.98 22.72
C VAL A 285 16.07 16.49 22.42
N LYS A 286 17.04 17.39 22.46
CA LYS A 286 18.46 17.07 22.45
C LYS A 286 19.03 17.29 23.83
N ILE A 287 19.84 16.34 24.26
CA ILE A 287 20.45 16.32 25.58
C ILE A 287 21.95 16.16 25.39
N ALA A 288 22.69 17.08 25.94
CA ALA A 288 24.14 17.04 25.96
C ALA A 288 24.64 16.39 27.26
N ASN A 289 25.63 15.53 27.12
CA ASN A 289 26.44 14.99 28.22
C ASN A 289 27.89 14.96 27.76
N ASN A 290 28.68 15.92 28.20
CA ASN A 290 30.03 16.17 27.71
C ASN A 290 30.06 16.37 26.20
N ASP A 291 30.76 15.55 25.43
CA ASP A 291 30.87 15.55 23.97
C ASP A 291 29.84 14.61 23.30
N LEU A 292 28.93 14.04 24.09
CA LEU A 292 27.87 13.15 23.64
C LEU A 292 26.55 13.92 23.48
N GLU A 293 25.84 13.66 22.37
CA GLU A 293 24.48 14.17 22.14
C GLU A 293 23.50 13.02 22.15
N PHE A 294 22.55 13.04 23.04
CA PHE A 294 21.40 12.15 23.09
C PHE A 294 20.15 12.84 22.49
N SER A 295 19.24 12.07 21.95
CA SER A 295 17.98 12.56 21.40
C SER A 295 16.81 11.73 21.87
N ALA A 296 15.76 12.40 22.30
CA ALA A 296 14.45 11.81 22.55
C ALA A 296 13.40 12.49 21.69
N SER A 297 12.41 11.76 21.25
CA SER A 297 11.27 12.33 20.54
C SER A 297 9.97 11.71 20.99
N GLY A 298 8.95 12.55 21.10
CA GLY A 298 7.57 12.13 21.36
C GLY A 298 6.65 12.79 20.36
N GLN A 299 5.53 12.13 20.07
CA GLN A 299 4.52 12.70 19.19
C GLN A 299 3.12 12.53 19.77
N THR A 300 2.30 13.56 19.58
CA THR A 300 0.87 13.55 19.94
C THR A 300 0.05 13.80 18.70
N MET A 301 -0.94 12.97 18.45
CA MET A 301 -1.87 13.18 17.35
C MET A 301 -2.80 14.34 17.71
N THR A 302 -2.82 15.37 16.87
CA THR A 302 -3.67 16.57 17.04
C THR A 302 -4.87 16.56 16.11
N PHE A 303 -4.77 15.81 15.00
CA PHE A 303 -5.88 15.58 14.08
C PHE A 303 -5.74 14.16 13.51
N ASP A 304 -6.81 13.36 13.62
CA ASP A 304 -6.80 11.96 13.20
C ASP A 304 -6.88 11.78 11.67
N GLY A 305 -7.53 12.72 10.96
CA GLY A 305 -7.63 12.66 9.51
C GLY A 305 -8.16 11.31 9.01
N TYR A 306 -7.46 10.69 8.08
CA TYR A 306 -7.85 9.40 7.50
C TYR A 306 -7.86 8.23 8.50
N TYR A 307 -7.21 8.33 9.66
CA TYR A 307 -7.29 7.30 10.70
C TYR A 307 -8.68 7.13 11.29
N LYS A 308 -9.58 8.09 11.00
CA LYS A 308 -11.00 7.96 11.36
C LYS A 308 -11.64 6.71 10.78
N VAL A 309 -11.14 6.23 9.64
CA VAL A 309 -11.77 5.15 8.86
C VAL A 309 -10.82 4.00 8.49
N TYR A 310 -9.49 4.19 8.67
CA TYR A 310 -8.50 3.21 8.18
C TYR A 310 -7.37 2.93 9.22
#